data_dcf7d0c7b57a575db3ab4af480f6897d
#
_entry.id   dcf7d0c7b57a575db3ab4af480f6897d
#
_cell.length_a   1.000
_cell.length_b   1.000
_cell.length_c   1.000
_cell.angle_alpha   90.00
_cell.angle_beta   90.00
_cell.angle_gamma   90.00
#
_symmetry.space_group_name_H-M   'P 1'
#
loop_
_entity.id
_entity.type
_entity.pdbx_description
1 polymer ?
#
loop_
_entity_poly.entity_id
_entity_poly.type
_entity_poly.pdbx_seq_one_letter_code
_entity_poly.pdbx_strand_id
1 'polypeptide(L)'
;MLKDIAVEQKKGFSVGLIGDVRINDYINLRFEPGLFYNSRDLIYPEYVEFTRETDRFREIKSTYIHLPLLVKISTKRINNFKPFIVGGFSTDFNLSSNQKNSDDNASNVFRVVSQHINYELGIGFDFYLYYFKFSPSLRGIFSMENELIPDGDPDSPWTGKINNLFSRGVALIITFE
;
A
#
# COMPACT_ATOMS: atom_id res chain seq x y z
N MET A 1 25.36 18.40 -2.40
CA MET A 1 24.60 17.22 -1.98
C MET A 1 23.17 17.47 -2.45
N LEU A 2 22.73 16.79 -3.52
CA LEU A 2 21.37 16.94 -4.04
C LEU A 2 20.43 16.40 -2.95
N LYS A 3 19.51 17.22 -2.47
CA LYS A 3 18.47 16.76 -1.51
C LYS A 3 17.45 15.95 -2.30
N ASP A 4 17.21 14.73 -1.87
CA ASP A 4 16.17 13.87 -2.43
C ASP A 4 14.78 14.46 -2.20
N ILE A 5 13.81 14.04 -3.02
CA ILE A 5 12.40 14.41 -2.83
C ILE A 5 11.94 13.83 -1.50
N ALA A 6 11.44 14.68 -0.61
CA ALA A 6 10.88 14.23 0.65
C ALA A 6 9.45 13.74 0.45
N VAL A 7 9.17 12.52 0.95
CA VAL A 7 7.82 11.93 0.94
C VAL A 7 7.28 11.98 2.35
N GLU A 8 6.25 12.79 2.58
CA GLU A 8 5.53 12.83 3.85
C GLU A 8 4.33 11.88 3.78
N GLN A 9 4.40 10.81 4.58
CA GLN A 9 3.34 9.81 4.64
C GLN A 9 2.21 10.29 5.55
N LYS A 10 0.99 10.30 5.03
CA LYS A 10 -0.23 10.51 5.81
C LYS A 10 -0.81 9.18 6.27
N LYS A 11 -1.57 9.21 7.36
CA LYS A 11 -2.29 8.02 7.85
C LYS A 11 -3.42 7.68 6.88
N GLY A 12 -3.43 6.43 6.43
CA GLY A 12 -4.51 5.84 5.65
C GLY A 12 -5.40 4.96 6.51
N PHE A 13 -6.51 4.52 5.95
CA PHE A 13 -7.37 3.48 6.54
C PHE A 13 -7.79 2.48 5.47
N SER A 14 -8.18 1.30 5.93
CA SER A 14 -8.68 0.26 5.06
C SER A 14 -9.87 -0.45 5.68
N VAL A 15 -10.74 -0.97 4.83
CA VAL A 15 -11.85 -1.83 5.22
C VAL A 15 -11.97 -2.97 4.21
N GLY A 16 -12.20 -4.18 4.68
CA GLY A 16 -12.25 -5.34 3.81
C GLY A 16 -13.01 -6.50 4.41
N LEU A 17 -13.10 -7.57 3.63
CA LEU A 17 -13.68 -8.85 4.02
C LEU A 17 -12.56 -9.88 4.17
N ILE A 18 -12.85 -10.97 4.85
CA ILE A 18 -11.93 -12.10 5.01
C ILE A 18 -12.60 -13.38 4.55
N GLY A 19 -11.91 -14.08 3.66
CA GLY A 19 -12.11 -15.49 3.37
C GLY A 19 -10.95 -16.30 3.94
N ASP A 20 -11.21 -17.20 4.87
CA ASP A 20 -10.19 -18.04 5.53
C ASP A 20 -10.52 -19.50 5.26
N VAL A 21 -9.61 -20.20 4.56
CA VAL A 21 -9.73 -21.62 4.25
C VAL A 21 -8.68 -22.37 5.05
N ARG A 22 -9.12 -23.19 6.00
CA ARG A 22 -8.26 -24.01 6.81
C ARG A 22 -7.78 -25.25 6.01
N ILE A 23 -6.49 -25.32 5.76
CA ILE A 23 -5.85 -26.47 5.10
C ILE A 23 -5.55 -27.55 6.14
N ASN A 24 -4.95 -27.15 7.28
CA ASN A 24 -4.68 -28.02 8.40
C ASN A 24 -4.69 -27.22 9.72
N ASP A 25 -4.27 -27.84 10.85
CA ASP A 25 -4.28 -27.19 12.17
C ASP A 25 -3.31 -26.01 12.31
N TYR A 26 -2.37 -25.90 11.41
CA TYR A 26 -1.30 -24.90 11.44
C TYR A 26 -1.34 -23.94 10.26
N ILE A 27 -1.94 -24.34 9.14
CA ILE A 27 -1.87 -23.60 7.89
C ILE A 27 -3.28 -23.25 7.40
N ASN A 28 -3.51 -21.97 7.16
CA ASN A 28 -4.72 -21.43 6.53
C ASN A 28 -4.32 -20.67 5.27
N LEU A 29 -5.16 -20.75 4.26
CA LEU A 29 -5.12 -19.87 3.10
C LEU A 29 -6.12 -18.75 3.32
N ARG A 30 -5.67 -17.50 3.20
CA ARG A 30 -6.48 -16.30 3.42
C ARG A 30 -6.58 -15.46 2.16
N PHE A 31 -7.78 -14.99 1.89
CA PHE A 31 -8.06 -13.98 0.88
C PHE A 31 -8.77 -12.82 1.56
N GLU A 32 -8.18 -11.63 1.53
CA GLU A 32 -8.64 -10.47 2.30
C GLU A 32 -8.95 -9.26 1.38
N PRO A 33 -9.93 -9.35 0.46
CA PRO A 33 -10.27 -8.25 -0.43
C PRO A 33 -10.72 -7.02 0.37
N GLY A 34 -10.18 -5.85 0.03
CA GLY A 34 -10.51 -4.62 0.73
C GLY A 34 -10.26 -3.37 -0.09
N LEU A 35 -10.75 -2.26 0.44
CA LEU A 35 -10.48 -0.92 -0.04
C LEU A 35 -9.46 -0.25 0.88
N PHE A 36 -8.38 0.25 0.29
CA PHE A 36 -7.35 1.03 0.95
C PHE A 36 -7.46 2.48 0.50
N TYR A 37 -7.59 3.38 1.45
CA TYR A 37 -7.46 4.81 1.23
C TYR A 37 -6.14 5.28 1.82
N ASN A 38 -5.28 5.84 0.96
CA ASN A 38 -3.99 6.37 1.35
C ASN A 38 -3.77 7.75 0.73
N SER A 39 -3.10 8.64 1.46
CA SER A 39 -2.63 9.91 0.93
C SER A 39 -1.17 10.14 1.33
N ARG A 40 -0.41 10.77 0.43
CA ARG A 40 0.98 11.15 0.66
C ARG A 40 1.26 12.48 0.00
N ASP A 41 2.12 13.28 0.62
CA ASP A 41 2.60 14.53 0.04
C ASP A 41 4.02 14.35 -0.47
N LEU A 42 4.24 14.74 -1.71
CA LEU A 42 5.57 14.87 -2.29
C LEU A 42 6.03 16.32 -2.11
N ILE A 43 7.18 16.49 -1.46
CA ILE A 43 7.79 17.80 -1.24
C ILE A 43 9.07 17.88 -2.06
N TYR A 44 9.03 18.72 -3.09
CA TYR A 44 10.18 18.94 -3.97
C TYR A 44 11.17 19.91 -3.33
N PRO A 45 12.48 19.68 -3.46
CA PRO A 45 13.51 20.54 -2.89
C PRO A 45 13.58 21.91 -3.58
N GLU A 46 14.16 22.90 -2.91
CA GLU A 46 14.22 24.31 -3.33
C GLU A 46 15.01 24.56 -4.61
N TYR A 47 15.90 23.67 -5.01
CA TYR A 47 16.69 23.82 -6.26
C TYR A 47 15.90 23.48 -7.53
N VAL A 48 14.67 22.96 -7.41
CA VAL A 48 13.78 22.77 -8.55
C VAL A 48 13.00 24.05 -8.74
N GLU A 49 13.20 24.70 -9.89
CA GLU A 49 12.49 25.95 -10.24
C GLU A 49 11.05 25.64 -10.63
N PHE A 50 10.12 26.16 -9.87
CA PHE A 50 8.69 26.10 -10.16
C PHE A 50 8.16 27.51 -10.39
N THR A 51 7.16 27.65 -11.26
CA THR A 51 6.51 28.93 -11.56
C THR A 51 5.74 29.47 -10.36
N ARG A 52 5.30 28.58 -9.44
CA ARG A 52 4.59 28.95 -8.20
C ARG A 52 5.14 28.10 -7.04
N GLU A 53 5.27 28.69 -5.85
CA GLU A 53 5.68 27.97 -4.65
C GLU A 53 4.73 26.82 -4.26
N THR A 54 3.44 26.95 -4.60
CA THR A 54 2.43 25.92 -4.37
C THR A 54 2.69 24.64 -5.15
N ASP A 55 3.44 24.71 -6.27
CA ASP A 55 3.72 23.58 -7.14
C ASP A 55 4.80 22.62 -6.54
N ARG A 56 5.45 23.05 -5.47
CA ARG A 56 6.39 22.22 -4.67
C ARG A 56 5.71 21.15 -3.84
N PHE A 57 4.42 21.31 -3.55
CA PHE A 57 3.65 20.40 -2.73
C PHE A 57 2.65 19.66 -3.61
N ARG A 58 2.83 18.35 -3.77
CA ARG A 58 1.92 17.50 -4.52
C ARG A 58 1.26 16.47 -3.62
N GLU A 59 -0.03 16.63 -3.38
CA GLU A 59 -0.81 15.64 -2.67
C GLU A 59 -1.25 14.52 -3.62
N ILE A 60 -0.85 13.29 -3.30
CA ILE A 60 -1.29 12.09 -4.00
C ILE A 60 -2.31 11.39 -3.12
N LYS A 61 -3.57 11.46 -3.51
CA LYS A 61 -4.67 10.68 -2.94
C LYS A 61 -4.87 9.44 -3.80
N SER A 62 -4.86 8.29 -3.17
CA SER A 62 -5.03 7.03 -3.88
C SER A 62 -6.01 6.13 -3.15
N THR A 63 -7.00 5.66 -3.89
CA THR A 63 -7.92 4.63 -3.43
C THR A 63 -7.61 3.37 -4.22
N TYR A 64 -7.27 2.30 -3.50
CA TYR A 64 -6.92 1.01 -4.09
C TYR A 64 -7.95 -0.04 -3.73
N ILE A 65 -8.27 -0.90 -4.70
CA ILE A 65 -8.82 -2.22 -4.42
C ILE A 65 -7.61 -3.12 -4.16
N HIS A 66 -7.52 -3.65 -2.96
CA HIS A 66 -6.42 -4.49 -2.49
C HIS A 66 -6.90 -5.94 -2.40
N LEU A 67 -6.23 -6.84 -3.12
CA LEU A 67 -6.62 -8.26 -3.23
C LEU A 67 -5.44 -9.16 -2.81
N PRO A 68 -5.21 -9.37 -1.52
CA PRO A 68 -4.15 -10.24 -1.03
C PRO A 68 -4.57 -11.69 -1.00
N LEU A 69 -3.66 -12.57 -1.43
CA LEU A 69 -3.72 -14.01 -1.24
C LEU A 69 -2.55 -14.42 -0.34
N LEU A 70 -2.86 -14.85 0.87
CA LEU A 70 -1.90 -15.02 1.95
C LEU A 70 -1.96 -16.43 2.52
N VAL A 71 -0.80 -16.93 2.92
CA VAL A 71 -0.68 -18.12 3.73
C VAL A 71 -0.44 -17.70 5.18
N LYS A 72 -1.33 -18.11 6.07
CA LYS A 72 -1.23 -17.91 7.51
C LYS A 72 -0.73 -19.18 8.15
N ILE A 73 0.41 -19.10 8.82
CA ILE A 73 1.01 -20.20 9.57
C ILE A 73 0.92 -19.87 11.06
N SER A 74 0.29 -20.74 11.82
CA SER A 74 0.02 -20.52 13.23
C SER A 74 0.51 -21.68 14.10
N THR A 75 0.80 -21.41 15.37
CA THR A 75 1.18 -22.41 16.35
C THR A 75 -0.03 -23.20 16.85
N LYS A 76 0.18 -24.15 17.76
CA LYS A 76 -0.93 -24.70 18.56
C LYS A 76 -1.54 -23.60 19.43
N ARG A 77 -2.85 -23.69 19.62
CA ARG A 77 -3.58 -22.79 20.52
C ARG A 77 -3.15 -23.02 21.96
N ILE A 78 -2.81 -21.95 22.65
CA ILE A 78 -2.47 -21.93 24.07
C ILE A 78 -3.62 -21.22 24.80
N ASN A 79 -4.49 -21.97 25.42
CA ASN A 79 -5.73 -21.45 26.00
C ASN A 79 -6.56 -20.65 24.96
N ASN A 80 -6.65 -19.32 25.11
CA ASN A 80 -7.37 -18.43 24.22
C ASN A 80 -6.47 -17.65 23.26
N PHE A 81 -5.22 -18.03 23.14
CA PHE A 81 -4.19 -17.32 22.40
C PHE A 81 -3.52 -18.21 21.35
N LYS A 82 -3.34 -17.70 20.13
CA LYS A 82 -2.69 -18.43 19.04
C LYS A 82 -1.85 -17.46 18.20
N PRO A 83 -0.53 -17.40 18.36
CA PRO A 83 0.34 -16.59 17.52
C PRO A 83 0.42 -17.15 16.11
N PHE A 84 0.58 -16.24 15.13
CA PHE A 84 0.73 -16.60 13.73
C PHE A 84 1.69 -15.66 13.00
N ILE A 85 2.21 -16.15 11.90
CA ILE A 85 2.85 -15.39 10.84
C ILE A 85 1.98 -15.47 9.59
N VAL A 86 2.04 -14.45 8.76
CA VAL A 86 1.31 -14.41 7.51
C VAL A 86 2.22 -13.89 6.41
N GLY A 87 2.12 -14.46 5.22
CA GLY A 87 2.88 -14.01 4.08
C GLY A 87 2.24 -14.42 2.76
N GLY A 88 2.48 -13.65 1.72
CA GLY A 88 1.95 -13.92 0.39
C GLY A 88 2.08 -12.75 -0.54
N PHE A 89 1.22 -12.71 -1.54
CA PHE A 89 1.20 -11.68 -2.58
C PHE A 89 -0.15 -10.98 -2.60
N SER A 90 -0.13 -9.71 -3.00
CA SER A 90 -1.33 -8.94 -3.26
C SER A 90 -1.25 -8.23 -4.60
N THR A 91 -2.42 -7.98 -5.17
CA THR A 91 -2.57 -7.14 -6.35
C THR A 91 -3.41 -5.94 -5.97
N ASP A 92 -2.91 -4.75 -6.29
CA ASP A 92 -3.60 -3.48 -6.04
C ASP A 92 -4.09 -2.88 -7.35
N PHE A 93 -5.35 -2.45 -7.36
CA PHE A 93 -5.94 -1.70 -8.46
C PHE A 93 -6.21 -0.27 -8.00
N ASN A 94 -5.50 0.68 -8.59
CA ASN A 94 -5.65 2.09 -8.27
C ASN A 94 -6.88 2.68 -8.99
N LEU A 95 -7.92 2.97 -8.23
CA LEU A 95 -9.15 3.59 -8.75
C LEU A 95 -8.97 5.09 -9.06
N SER A 96 -7.95 5.72 -8.50
CA SER A 96 -7.64 7.15 -8.70
C SER A 96 -6.55 7.37 -9.75
N SER A 97 -6.18 6.32 -10.50
CA SER A 97 -5.13 6.40 -11.52
C SER A 97 -5.58 7.22 -12.73
N ASN A 98 -4.76 8.21 -13.09
CA ASN A 98 -4.91 9.02 -14.31
C ASN A 98 -4.03 8.51 -15.48
N GLN A 99 -3.74 7.22 -15.53
CA GLN A 99 -2.83 6.62 -16.51
C GLN A 99 -3.15 6.97 -17.96
N LYS A 100 -4.43 7.23 -18.29
CA LYS A 100 -4.92 7.49 -19.65
C LYS A 100 -5.03 8.97 -20.03
N ASN A 101 -4.83 9.90 -19.08
CA ASN A 101 -4.92 11.33 -19.38
C ASN A 101 -3.54 11.85 -19.83
N SER A 102 -3.45 12.32 -21.07
CA SER A 102 -2.22 12.94 -21.63
C SER A 102 -2.00 14.41 -21.20
N ASP A 103 -2.97 15.03 -20.53
CA ASP A 103 -2.98 16.46 -20.19
C ASP A 103 -2.64 16.70 -18.70
N ASP A 104 -1.58 16.06 -18.22
CA ASP A 104 -1.23 16.03 -16.79
C ASP A 104 -0.72 17.35 -16.22
N ASN A 105 -0.06 18.14 -17.05
CA ASN A 105 0.52 19.41 -16.62
C ASN A 105 -0.54 20.46 -16.27
N ALA A 106 -1.77 20.32 -16.77
CA ALA A 106 -2.88 21.26 -16.50
C ALA A 106 -3.62 20.92 -15.19
N SER A 107 -3.59 19.67 -14.70
CA SER A 107 -4.42 19.21 -13.57
C SER A 107 -3.67 18.95 -12.28
N ASN A 108 -2.36 19.20 -12.22
CA ASN A 108 -1.53 19.01 -11.01
C ASN A 108 -1.58 17.58 -10.41
N VAL A 109 -1.83 16.55 -11.21
CA VAL A 109 -1.99 15.17 -10.76
C VAL A 109 -0.82 14.31 -11.24
N PHE A 110 -0.22 13.53 -10.33
CA PHE A 110 0.88 12.62 -10.63
C PHE A 110 0.33 11.32 -11.21
N ARG A 111 0.89 10.85 -12.34
CA ARG A 111 0.49 9.58 -12.96
C ARG A 111 1.10 8.40 -12.23
N VAL A 112 0.25 7.49 -11.82
CA VAL A 112 0.65 6.23 -11.17
C VAL A 112 0.05 5.06 -11.94
N VAL A 113 0.76 3.94 -12.01
CA VAL A 113 0.30 2.71 -12.65
C VAL A 113 -1.03 2.27 -12.05
N SER A 114 -1.94 1.81 -12.91
CA SER A 114 -3.29 1.39 -12.48
C SER A 114 -3.31 0.09 -11.71
N GLN A 115 -2.31 -0.77 -11.90
CA GLN A 115 -2.20 -2.08 -11.25
C GLN A 115 -0.75 -2.35 -10.88
N HIS A 116 -0.50 -2.85 -9.68
CA HIS A 116 0.81 -3.32 -9.24
C HIS A 116 0.72 -4.53 -8.33
N ILE A 117 1.80 -5.27 -8.26
CA ILE A 117 1.92 -6.48 -7.43
C ILE A 117 2.82 -6.18 -6.25
N ASN A 118 2.39 -6.64 -5.06
CA ASN A 118 3.15 -6.53 -3.82
C ASN A 118 3.40 -7.90 -3.22
N TYR A 119 4.42 -8.00 -2.38
CA TYR A 119 4.54 -9.07 -1.41
C TYR A 119 4.26 -8.55 -0.01
N GLU A 120 3.70 -9.40 0.83
CA GLU A 120 3.31 -9.06 2.18
C GLU A 120 3.88 -10.05 3.18
N LEU A 121 4.34 -9.52 4.30
CA LEU A 121 4.79 -10.31 5.44
C LEU A 121 4.26 -9.68 6.72
N GLY A 122 3.79 -10.50 7.64
CA GLY A 122 3.25 -10.02 8.88
C GLY A 122 3.29 -11.02 10.02
N ILE A 123 3.06 -10.50 11.19
CA ILE A 123 2.93 -11.27 12.44
C ILE A 123 1.67 -10.83 13.16
N GLY A 124 1.04 -11.73 13.89
CA GLY A 124 -0.17 -11.41 14.62
C GLY A 124 -0.53 -12.48 15.64
N PHE A 125 -1.66 -12.25 16.29
CA PHE A 125 -2.17 -13.10 17.35
C PHE A 125 -3.67 -13.27 17.17
N ASP A 126 -4.15 -14.51 17.31
CA ASP A 126 -5.58 -14.80 17.41
C ASP A 126 -5.96 -14.89 18.89
N PHE A 127 -6.88 -14.07 19.32
CA PHE A 127 -7.53 -14.15 20.62
C PHE A 127 -8.92 -14.73 20.45
N TYR A 128 -9.17 -15.88 21.03
CA TYR A 128 -10.46 -16.55 21.00
C TYR A 128 -11.31 -16.08 22.17
N LEU A 129 -12.20 -15.13 21.88
CA LEU A 129 -13.20 -14.64 22.82
C LEU A 129 -14.45 -15.52 22.79
N TYR A 130 -15.40 -15.27 23.67
CA TYR A 130 -16.56 -16.13 23.81
C TYR A 130 -17.45 -16.19 22.56
N TYR A 131 -17.59 -15.06 21.85
CA TYR A 131 -18.48 -14.94 20.69
C TYR A 131 -17.74 -14.72 19.37
N PHE A 132 -16.49 -14.32 19.39
CA PHE A 132 -15.72 -14.00 18.18
C PHE A 132 -14.22 -14.20 18.40
N LYS A 133 -13.52 -14.28 17.30
CA LYS A 133 -12.06 -14.30 17.27
C LYS A 133 -11.56 -12.88 16.94
N PHE A 134 -10.73 -12.32 17.79
CA PHE A 134 -10.08 -11.03 17.62
C PHE A 134 -8.63 -11.25 17.19
N SER A 135 -8.24 -10.75 16.01
CA SER A 135 -6.94 -11.04 15.42
C SER A 135 -6.21 -9.76 15.01
N PRO A 136 -5.50 -9.09 15.94
CA PRO A 136 -4.60 -8.00 15.59
C PRO A 136 -3.34 -8.54 14.91
N SER A 137 -2.88 -7.86 13.85
CA SER A 137 -1.66 -8.17 13.14
C SER A 137 -0.95 -6.92 12.65
N LEU A 138 0.37 -6.97 12.60
CA LEU A 138 1.22 -5.97 11.98
C LEU A 138 1.74 -6.56 10.67
N ARG A 139 1.54 -5.84 9.57
CA ARG A 139 1.87 -6.31 8.22
C ARG A 139 2.70 -5.29 7.48
N GLY A 140 3.80 -5.71 6.88
CA GLY A 140 4.57 -4.95 5.89
C GLY A 140 4.09 -5.30 4.50
N ILE A 141 3.85 -4.28 3.68
CA ILE A 141 3.42 -4.37 2.28
C ILE A 141 4.52 -3.71 1.44
N PHE A 142 5.03 -4.42 0.43
CA PHE A 142 6.17 -3.98 -0.36
C PHE A 142 5.87 -4.17 -1.84
N SER A 143 5.90 -3.06 -2.61
CA SER A 143 5.73 -3.12 -4.07
C SER A 143 6.92 -3.82 -4.72
N MET A 144 6.63 -4.69 -5.68
CA MET A 144 7.62 -5.39 -6.51
C MET A 144 7.91 -4.65 -7.81
N GLU A 145 7.05 -3.72 -8.21
CA GLU A 145 7.10 -3.03 -9.49
C GLU A 145 7.35 -1.53 -9.30
N ASN A 146 7.93 -0.92 -10.34
CA ASN A 146 8.08 0.53 -10.39
C ASN A 146 6.74 1.18 -10.71
N GLU A 147 6.22 1.98 -9.79
CA GLU A 147 4.92 2.67 -9.92
C GLU A 147 5.00 3.95 -10.76
N LEU A 148 6.21 4.39 -11.13
CA LEU A 148 6.41 5.62 -11.88
C LEU A 148 6.03 5.44 -13.34
N ILE A 149 5.14 6.29 -13.84
CA ILE A 149 4.93 6.49 -15.28
C ILE A 149 5.63 7.80 -15.64
N PRO A 150 6.74 7.75 -16.41
CA PRO A 150 7.44 8.96 -16.84
C PRO A 150 6.52 9.85 -17.69
N ASP A 151 6.65 11.17 -17.55
CA ASP A 151 6.05 12.11 -18.48
C ASP A 151 6.67 11.96 -19.87
N GLY A 152 5.92 12.31 -20.89
CA GLY A 152 6.43 12.31 -22.28
C GLY A 152 7.55 13.33 -22.55
N ASP A 153 7.84 14.22 -21.59
CA ASP A 153 8.90 15.22 -21.66
C ASP A 153 10.07 14.79 -20.76
N PRO A 154 11.26 14.49 -21.33
CA PRO A 154 12.46 14.13 -20.59
C PRO A 154 12.96 15.24 -19.64
N ASP A 155 12.63 16.49 -19.93
CA ASP A 155 13.02 17.66 -19.14
C ASP A 155 11.96 18.07 -18.11
N SER A 156 10.93 17.23 -17.90
CA SER A 156 9.90 17.48 -16.89
C SER A 156 10.51 17.68 -15.49
N PRO A 157 10.19 18.80 -14.80
CA PRO A 157 10.72 19.09 -13.48
C PRO A 157 10.24 18.08 -12.43
N TRP A 158 9.16 17.33 -12.71
CA TRP A 158 8.54 16.38 -11.78
C TRP A 158 9.03 14.94 -11.95
N THR A 159 9.14 14.44 -13.18
CA THR A 159 9.48 13.03 -13.45
C THR A 159 10.84 12.83 -14.09
N GLY A 160 11.41 13.84 -14.76
CA GLY A 160 12.68 13.72 -15.50
C GLY A 160 13.92 13.35 -14.66
N LYS A 161 13.84 13.52 -13.33
CA LYS A 161 14.93 13.20 -12.39
C LYS A 161 14.64 12.00 -11.48
N ILE A 162 13.48 11.37 -11.62
CA ILE A 162 13.08 10.20 -10.82
C ILE A 162 13.21 8.94 -11.68
N ASN A 163 14.09 8.02 -11.30
CA ASN A 163 14.28 6.77 -12.03
C ASN A 163 13.32 5.67 -11.59
N ASN A 164 13.00 5.59 -10.28
CA ASN A 164 12.19 4.53 -9.73
C ASN A 164 11.34 5.04 -8.55
N LEU A 165 10.12 4.57 -8.47
CA LEU A 165 9.20 4.81 -7.36
C LEU A 165 8.65 3.46 -6.86
N PHE A 166 9.02 3.07 -5.64
CA PHE A 166 8.51 1.85 -4.98
C PHE A 166 7.74 2.23 -3.73
N SER A 167 6.52 1.75 -3.62
CA SER A 167 5.74 1.94 -2.39
C SER A 167 6.08 0.88 -1.35
N ARG A 168 6.24 1.33 -0.13
CA ARG A 168 6.42 0.48 1.06
C ARG A 168 5.54 1.01 2.17
N GLY A 169 4.85 0.11 2.85
CA GLY A 169 3.94 0.49 3.92
C GLY A 169 3.93 -0.52 5.04
N VAL A 170 3.51 -0.05 6.21
CA VAL A 170 3.22 -0.88 7.37
C VAL A 170 1.78 -0.64 7.77
N ALA A 171 1.00 -1.71 7.90
CA ALA A 171 -0.40 -1.68 8.28
C ALA A 171 -0.63 -2.40 9.60
N LEU A 172 -1.39 -1.78 10.49
CA LEU A 172 -2.00 -2.44 11.62
C LEU A 172 -3.39 -2.93 11.19
N ILE A 173 -3.58 -4.23 11.15
CA ILE A 173 -4.82 -4.86 10.71
C ILE A 173 -5.51 -5.50 11.90
N ILE A 174 -6.76 -5.16 12.08
CA ILE A 174 -7.62 -5.71 13.13
C ILE A 174 -8.74 -6.49 12.45
N THR A 175 -8.83 -7.76 12.79
CA THR A 175 -9.81 -8.66 12.21
C THR A 175 -10.75 -9.22 13.27
N PHE A 176 -12.02 -9.31 12.91
CA PHE A 176 -13.08 -9.95 13.71
C PHE A 176 -13.65 -11.11 12.90
N GLU A 177 -13.57 -12.31 13.43
CA GLU A 177 -14.02 -13.55 12.78
C GLU A 177 -14.93 -14.37 13.70
#